data_cfd3fcbca613ab4dcb6d9ba25c2b6ef6
#
_entry.id   cfd3fcbca613ab4dcb6d9ba25c2b6ef6
#
_cell.length_a   1.000
_cell.length_b   1.000
_cell.length_c   1.000
_cell.angle_alpha   90.00
_cell.angle_beta   90.00
_cell.angle_gamma   90.00
#
_symmetry.space_group_name_H-M   'P 1'
#
loop_
_entity.id
_entity.type
_entity.pdbx_description
1 polymer ?
#
loop_
_entity_poly.entity_id
_entity_poly.type
_entity_poly.pdbx_seq_one_letter_code
_entity_poly.pdbx_strand_id
1 'polypeptide(L)'
;MASAAAAVADTFPKLVLRNARERGARVAFRHKDLGIWQSWNWAEVAEQIRAYAKGFEQLGLKRGEKVAIIGYNRPRLYWSMAAAQWLGAIPVPVYADSVAEEMAYVLDHAESVFAVVQDQEQVDKLLSIADRLPHLRHMLYDEPRGLRDYDHGKLHAIEAVIADGAKALKDPQVEAALAREMEQGQGSDLGIILYTSGTTGRPKGVMLSHYNVLIAAEIGCGFDG
;
A
#
# COMPACT_ATOMS: atom_id res chain seq x y z
N MET A 1 9.50 37.07 -12.78
CA MET A 1 9.53 35.94 -11.83
C MET A 1 8.60 34.89 -12.40
N ALA A 2 9.13 33.82 -12.99
CA ALA A 2 8.32 32.72 -13.51
C ALA A 2 7.72 32.00 -12.31
N SER A 3 6.38 31.97 -12.24
CA SER A 3 5.63 31.10 -11.34
C SER A 3 6.04 29.66 -11.66
N ALA A 4 6.70 28.98 -10.73
CA ALA A 4 6.90 27.54 -10.84
C ALA A 4 5.50 26.92 -10.97
N ALA A 5 5.19 26.36 -12.14
CA ALA A 5 3.96 25.64 -12.35
C ALA A 5 3.88 24.59 -11.21
N ALA A 6 2.83 24.67 -10.41
CA ALA A 6 2.63 23.69 -9.33
C ALA A 6 2.67 22.30 -9.98
N ALA A 7 3.61 21.46 -9.56
CA ALA A 7 3.75 20.12 -10.09
C ALA A 7 2.41 19.42 -9.98
N VAL A 8 1.91 18.89 -11.10
CA VAL A 8 0.60 18.23 -11.14
C VAL A 8 0.66 17.03 -10.22
N ALA A 9 -0.24 16.98 -9.23
CA ALA A 9 -0.34 15.84 -8.33
C ALA A 9 -1.11 14.71 -9.04
N ASP A 10 -0.42 14.01 -9.92
CA ASP A 10 -0.96 13.01 -10.85
C ASP A 10 -0.84 11.56 -10.36
N THR A 11 -0.24 11.35 -9.18
CA THR A 11 -0.15 10.04 -8.52
C THR A 11 -0.72 10.10 -7.10
N PHE A 12 -1.11 8.97 -6.53
CA PHE A 12 -1.63 8.93 -5.16
C PHE A 12 -0.65 9.50 -4.12
N PRO A 13 0.65 9.16 -4.12
CA PRO A 13 1.61 9.75 -3.19
C PRO A 13 1.71 11.27 -3.32
N LYS A 14 1.73 11.81 -4.54
CA LYS A 14 1.76 13.27 -4.78
C LYS A 14 0.48 13.94 -4.27
N LEU A 15 -0.69 13.29 -4.42
CA LEU A 15 -1.95 13.78 -3.85
C LEU A 15 -1.95 13.78 -2.33
N VAL A 16 -1.42 12.75 -1.68
CA VAL A 16 -1.25 12.71 -0.23
C VAL A 16 -0.42 13.88 0.25
N LEU A 17 0.73 14.14 -0.40
CA LEU A 17 1.59 15.27 -0.04
C LEU A 17 0.93 16.62 -0.29
N ARG A 18 0.19 16.79 -1.39
CA ARG A 18 -0.61 17.99 -1.64
C ARG A 18 -1.63 18.21 -0.51
N ASN A 19 -2.38 17.19 -0.15
CA ASN A 19 -3.37 17.28 0.92
C ASN A 19 -2.74 17.56 2.29
N ALA A 20 -1.56 17.00 2.58
CA ALA A 20 -0.82 17.28 3.79
C ALA A 20 -0.39 18.76 3.86
N ARG A 21 0.00 19.36 2.74
CA ARG A 21 0.38 20.78 2.66
C ARG A 21 -0.81 21.73 2.76
N GLU A 22 -1.89 21.43 2.03
CA GLU A 22 -3.05 22.34 1.90
C GLU A 22 -4.06 22.22 3.05
N ARG A 23 -4.17 21.04 3.64
CA ARG A 23 -5.16 20.71 4.65
C ARG A 23 -4.65 19.78 5.76
N GLY A 24 -3.37 19.91 6.12
CA GLY A 24 -2.65 19.01 7.01
C GLY A 24 -3.36 18.68 8.32
N ALA A 25 -3.98 19.68 8.97
CA ALA A 25 -4.72 19.49 10.22
C ALA A 25 -6.12 18.88 10.06
N ARG A 26 -6.65 18.74 8.83
CA ARG A 26 -7.97 18.12 8.62
C ARG A 26 -7.86 16.60 8.74
N VAL A 27 -8.90 15.98 9.31
CA VAL A 27 -9.02 14.53 9.41
C VAL A 27 -9.02 13.91 8.01
N ALA A 28 -8.11 12.97 7.78
CA ALA A 28 -7.99 12.19 6.56
C ALA A 28 -8.60 10.79 6.70
N PHE A 29 -8.35 10.13 7.83
CA PHE A 29 -8.84 8.78 8.14
C PHE A 29 -9.51 8.74 9.51
N ARG A 30 -10.54 7.92 9.60
CA ARG A 30 -11.15 7.50 10.87
C ARG A 30 -11.31 5.99 10.86
N HIS A 31 -11.03 5.38 11.98
CA HIS A 31 -11.27 3.95 12.19
C HIS A 31 -11.78 3.72 13.60
N LYS A 32 -12.76 2.83 13.74
CA LYS A 32 -13.28 2.44 15.06
C LYS A 32 -12.66 1.11 15.45
N ASP A 33 -11.76 1.13 16.42
CA ASP A 33 -11.12 -0.07 16.94
C ASP A 33 -11.56 -0.30 18.40
N LEU A 34 -11.99 -1.51 18.74
CA LEU A 34 -12.51 -1.89 20.06
C LEU A 34 -13.52 -0.88 20.65
N GLY A 35 -14.36 -0.32 19.79
CA GLY A 35 -15.36 0.66 20.19
C GLY A 35 -14.88 2.11 20.28
N ILE A 36 -13.58 2.37 20.16
CA ILE A 36 -12.95 3.69 20.27
C ILE A 36 -12.62 4.24 18.89
N TRP A 37 -13.08 5.47 18.60
CA TRP A 37 -12.73 6.16 17.38
C TRP A 37 -11.29 6.67 17.43
N GLN A 38 -10.50 6.24 16.46
CA GLN A 38 -9.20 6.80 16.16
C GLN A 38 -9.31 7.69 14.92
N SER A 39 -8.51 8.73 14.86
CA SER A 39 -8.52 9.68 13.75
C SER A 39 -7.09 10.10 13.43
N TRP A 40 -6.77 10.23 12.15
CA TRP A 40 -5.51 10.74 11.67
C TRP A 40 -5.77 11.89 10.71
N ASN A 41 -5.01 12.95 10.85
CA ASN A 41 -5.04 14.08 9.94
C ASN A 41 -4.14 13.83 8.72
N TRP A 42 -4.21 14.68 7.70
CA TRP A 42 -3.43 14.50 6.48
C TRP A 42 -1.92 14.57 6.69
N ALA A 43 -1.43 15.40 7.62
CA ALA A 43 0.00 15.49 7.92
C ALA A 43 0.50 14.19 8.55
N GLU A 44 -0.22 13.64 9.55
CA GLU A 44 0.10 12.36 10.18
C GLU A 44 0.07 11.21 9.18
N VAL A 45 -0.94 11.16 8.30
CA VAL A 45 -1.03 10.13 7.24
C VAL A 45 0.15 10.20 6.29
N ALA A 46 0.55 11.40 5.86
CA ALA A 46 1.71 11.58 4.98
C ALA A 46 3.02 11.11 5.64
N GLU A 47 3.20 11.38 6.93
CA GLU A 47 4.36 10.89 7.70
C GLU A 47 4.37 9.36 7.79
N GLN A 48 3.22 8.75 8.11
CA GLN A 48 3.10 7.29 8.17
C GLN A 48 3.42 6.64 6.81
N ILE A 49 2.87 7.17 5.72
CA ILE A 49 3.10 6.64 4.36
C ILE A 49 4.57 6.77 3.97
N ARG A 50 5.22 7.91 4.24
CA ARG A 50 6.66 8.10 3.98
C ARG A 50 7.53 7.11 4.75
N ALA A 51 7.26 6.97 6.05
CA ALA A 51 7.98 6.04 6.90
C ALA A 51 7.79 4.59 6.40
N TYR A 52 6.58 4.23 6.02
CA TYR A 52 6.27 2.90 5.50
C TYR A 52 6.96 2.65 4.14
N ALA A 53 6.95 3.63 3.23
CA ALA A 53 7.68 3.54 1.96
C ALA A 53 9.18 3.30 2.18
N LYS A 54 9.79 4.02 3.15
CA LYS A 54 11.19 3.79 3.52
C LYS A 54 11.42 2.41 4.10
N GLY A 55 10.51 1.92 4.94
CA GLY A 55 10.58 0.55 5.46
C GLY A 55 10.48 -0.51 4.35
N PHE A 56 9.59 -0.33 3.38
CA PHE A 56 9.51 -1.18 2.19
C PHE A 56 10.80 -1.18 1.36
N GLU A 57 11.39 0.00 1.15
CA GLU A 57 12.67 0.12 0.45
C GLU A 57 13.79 -0.62 1.18
N GLN A 58 13.85 -0.54 2.52
CA GLN A 58 14.83 -1.25 3.33
C GLN A 58 14.67 -2.78 3.25
N LEU A 59 13.43 -3.28 3.12
CA LEU A 59 13.13 -4.69 2.83
C LEU A 59 13.38 -5.08 1.37
N GLY A 60 13.78 -4.13 0.52
CA GLY A 60 14.19 -4.38 -0.86
C GLY A 60 13.06 -4.38 -1.89
N LEU A 61 11.92 -3.72 -1.60
CA LEU A 61 10.86 -3.49 -2.59
C LEU A 61 11.35 -2.53 -3.68
N LYS A 62 11.11 -2.87 -4.94
CA LYS A 62 11.57 -2.12 -6.11
C LYS A 62 10.41 -1.63 -6.97
N ARG A 63 10.67 -0.61 -7.78
CA ARG A 63 9.76 -0.11 -8.80
C ARG A 63 9.28 -1.24 -9.73
N GLY A 64 7.98 -1.25 -10.03
CA GLY A 64 7.33 -2.25 -10.88
C GLY A 64 7.01 -3.59 -10.20
N GLU A 65 7.54 -3.85 -9.00
CA GLU A 65 7.19 -5.05 -8.23
C GLU A 65 5.77 -4.93 -7.64
N LYS A 66 5.13 -6.07 -7.40
CA LYS A 66 3.75 -6.12 -6.92
C LYS A 66 3.70 -6.47 -5.44
N VAL A 67 2.76 -5.81 -4.75
CA VAL A 67 2.51 -5.97 -3.32
C VAL A 67 1.06 -6.40 -3.14
N ALA A 68 0.81 -7.64 -2.73
CA ALA A 68 -0.53 -8.09 -2.38
C ALA A 68 -1.00 -7.39 -1.09
N ILE A 69 -2.26 -6.94 -1.06
CA ILE A 69 -2.88 -6.28 0.10
C ILE A 69 -4.12 -7.08 0.48
N ILE A 70 -4.10 -7.75 1.63
CA ILE A 70 -5.11 -8.73 2.02
C ILE A 70 -5.71 -8.35 3.37
N GLY A 71 -6.97 -7.98 3.38
CA GLY A 71 -7.67 -7.59 4.61
C GLY A 71 -8.88 -6.72 4.34
N TYR A 72 -9.58 -6.36 5.41
CA TYR A 72 -10.69 -5.42 5.36
C TYR A 72 -10.19 -3.96 5.29
N ASN A 73 -11.13 -3.03 5.20
CA ASN A 73 -10.86 -1.59 5.09
C ASN A 73 -10.24 -1.03 6.38
N ARG A 74 -8.92 -1.15 6.53
CA ARG A 74 -8.14 -0.62 7.65
C ARG A 74 -7.17 0.46 7.19
N PRO A 75 -6.93 1.52 7.98
CA PRO A 75 -6.05 2.62 7.58
C PRO A 75 -4.67 2.16 7.13
N ARG A 76 -4.01 1.27 7.88
CA ARG A 76 -2.65 0.80 7.57
C ARG A 76 -2.57 0.02 6.25
N LEU A 77 -3.64 -0.68 5.83
CA LEU A 77 -3.69 -1.35 4.53
C LEU A 77 -3.77 -0.33 3.37
N TYR A 78 -4.53 0.76 3.53
CA TYR A 78 -4.53 1.86 2.55
C TYR A 78 -3.19 2.59 2.50
N TRP A 79 -2.56 2.81 3.67
CA TRP A 79 -1.25 3.45 3.72
C TRP A 79 -0.18 2.58 3.07
N SER A 80 -0.27 1.24 3.18
CA SER A 80 0.65 0.34 2.50
C SER A 80 0.53 0.40 0.98
N MET A 81 -0.69 0.58 0.44
CA MET A 81 -0.88 0.81 -1.00
C MET A 81 -0.15 2.09 -1.44
N ALA A 82 -0.38 3.21 -0.74
CA ALA A 82 0.26 4.48 -1.06
C ALA A 82 1.79 4.43 -0.86
N ALA A 83 2.27 3.69 0.15
CA ALA A 83 3.69 3.47 0.39
C ALA A 83 4.36 2.64 -0.71
N ALA A 84 3.70 1.60 -1.21
CA ALA A 84 4.16 0.85 -2.37
C ALA A 84 4.23 1.75 -3.62
N GLN A 85 3.17 2.51 -3.89
CA GLN A 85 3.09 3.45 -5.00
C GLN A 85 4.13 4.59 -4.89
N TRP A 86 4.56 4.96 -3.68
CA TRP A 86 5.65 5.91 -3.47
C TRP A 86 6.95 5.46 -4.13
N LEU A 87 7.22 4.17 -4.08
CA LEU A 87 8.37 3.52 -4.71
C LEU A 87 8.10 3.09 -6.16
N GLY A 88 6.92 3.42 -6.72
CA GLY A 88 6.49 2.94 -8.03
C GLY A 88 6.22 1.43 -8.09
N ALA A 89 6.03 0.79 -6.94
CA ALA A 89 5.52 -0.57 -6.85
C ALA A 89 3.97 -0.58 -6.95
N ILE A 90 3.41 -1.73 -7.27
CA ILE A 90 2.02 -1.86 -7.70
C ILE A 90 1.24 -2.66 -6.67
N PRO A 91 0.28 -2.05 -5.93
CA PRO A 91 -0.60 -2.78 -5.04
C PRO A 91 -1.57 -3.69 -5.81
N VAL A 92 -1.81 -4.87 -5.24
CA VAL A 92 -2.74 -5.90 -5.71
C VAL A 92 -3.69 -6.23 -4.56
N PRO A 93 -4.81 -5.52 -4.40
CA PRO A 93 -5.80 -5.84 -3.37
C PRO A 93 -6.43 -7.21 -3.62
N VAL A 94 -6.55 -7.99 -2.55
CA VAL A 94 -7.17 -9.30 -2.53
C VAL A 94 -8.21 -9.33 -1.40
N TYR A 95 -9.36 -9.93 -1.66
CA TYR A 95 -10.41 -10.04 -0.66
C TYR A 95 -9.96 -10.88 0.55
N ALA A 96 -10.22 -10.39 1.75
CA ALA A 96 -9.92 -11.12 2.99
C ALA A 96 -10.65 -12.46 3.07
N ASP A 97 -11.84 -12.53 2.49
CA ASP A 97 -12.69 -13.73 2.48
C ASP A 97 -12.28 -14.76 1.41
N SER A 98 -11.33 -14.41 0.52
CA SER A 98 -10.80 -15.37 -0.46
C SER A 98 -10.19 -16.58 0.25
N VAL A 99 -10.44 -17.75 -0.32
CA VAL A 99 -9.81 -18.99 0.15
C VAL A 99 -8.34 -19.03 -0.30
N ALA A 100 -7.50 -19.79 0.40
CA ALA A 100 -6.07 -19.89 0.12
C ALA A 100 -5.75 -20.24 -1.35
N GLU A 101 -6.56 -21.11 -1.97
CA GLU A 101 -6.41 -21.50 -3.38
C GLU A 101 -6.58 -20.34 -4.35
N GLU A 102 -7.53 -19.44 -4.10
CA GLU A 102 -7.73 -18.24 -4.92
C GLU A 102 -6.59 -17.25 -4.71
N MET A 103 -6.14 -17.09 -3.45
CA MET A 103 -4.98 -16.25 -3.12
C MET A 103 -3.72 -16.76 -3.82
N ALA A 104 -3.48 -18.09 -3.82
CA ALA A 104 -2.35 -18.68 -4.51
C ALA A 104 -2.34 -18.29 -5.99
N TYR A 105 -3.48 -18.43 -6.68
CA TYR A 105 -3.57 -18.04 -8.09
C TYR A 105 -3.29 -16.54 -8.30
N VAL A 106 -3.91 -15.66 -7.51
CA VAL A 106 -3.77 -14.21 -7.67
C VAL A 106 -2.33 -13.76 -7.40
N LEU A 107 -1.72 -14.22 -6.30
CA LEU A 107 -0.38 -13.81 -5.90
C LEU A 107 0.69 -14.33 -6.86
N ASP A 108 0.57 -15.58 -7.32
CA ASP A 108 1.48 -16.18 -8.29
C ASP A 108 1.35 -15.50 -9.67
N HIS A 109 0.11 -15.38 -10.19
CA HIS A 109 -0.15 -14.72 -11.47
C HIS A 109 0.28 -13.23 -11.50
N ALA A 110 0.17 -12.53 -10.37
CA ALA A 110 0.67 -11.16 -10.23
C ALA A 110 2.18 -11.12 -9.98
N GLU A 111 2.84 -12.24 -9.70
CA GLU A 111 4.24 -12.31 -9.24
C GLU A 111 4.47 -11.42 -8.02
N SER A 112 3.57 -11.47 -7.04
CA SER A 112 3.64 -10.63 -5.84
C SER A 112 4.86 -10.99 -5.00
N VAL A 113 5.70 -9.99 -4.75
CA VAL A 113 6.94 -10.17 -3.99
C VAL A 113 6.79 -9.88 -2.50
N PHE A 114 5.81 -9.05 -2.15
CA PHE A 114 5.40 -8.76 -0.78
C PHE A 114 3.90 -9.02 -0.62
N ALA A 115 3.50 -9.40 0.59
CA ALA A 115 2.11 -9.44 1.00
C ALA A 115 1.92 -8.64 2.29
N VAL A 116 1.04 -7.66 2.28
CA VAL A 116 0.57 -6.95 3.47
C VAL A 116 -0.75 -7.56 3.87
N VAL A 117 -0.83 -8.07 5.09
CA VAL A 117 -1.98 -8.82 5.57
C VAL A 117 -2.53 -8.22 6.87
N GLN A 118 -3.82 -8.38 7.08
CA GLN A 118 -4.46 -7.80 8.25
C GLN A 118 -4.06 -8.47 9.55
N ASP A 119 -4.12 -9.81 9.63
CA ASP A 119 -4.10 -10.57 10.87
C ASP A 119 -3.59 -12.00 10.68
N GLN A 120 -3.63 -12.79 11.77
CA GLN A 120 -3.22 -14.19 11.79
C GLN A 120 -3.92 -15.04 10.75
N GLU A 121 -5.23 -14.89 10.55
CA GLU A 121 -5.98 -15.70 9.58
C GLU A 121 -5.38 -15.58 8.18
N GLN A 122 -5.03 -14.35 7.78
CA GLN A 122 -4.45 -14.13 6.45
C GLN A 122 -3.00 -14.64 6.37
N VAL A 123 -2.24 -14.54 7.47
CA VAL A 123 -0.90 -15.14 7.56
C VAL A 123 -0.99 -16.66 7.39
N ASP A 124 -1.90 -17.33 8.10
CA ASP A 124 -2.08 -18.78 8.02
C ASP A 124 -2.49 -19.25 6.61
N LYS A 125 -3.38 -18.51 5.95
CA LYS A 125 -3.73 -18.77 4.55
C LYS A 125 -2.50 -18.72 3.64
N LEU A 126 -1.66 -17.69 3.75
CA LEU A 126 -0.45 -17.58 2.94
C LEU A 126 0.61 -18.63 3.27
N LEU A 127 0.79 -18.97 4.55
CA LEU A 127 1.71 -20.04 4.96
C LEU A 127 1.27 -21.39 4.43
N SER A 128 -0.04 -21.67 4.37
CA SER A 128 -0.59 -22.94 3.83
C SER A 128 -0.35 -23.17 2.34
N ILE A 129 0.01 -22.10 1.60
CA ILE A 129 0.26 -22.11 0.15
C ILE A 129 1.68 -21.59 -0.19
N ALA A 130 2.57 -21.50 0.78
CA ALA A 130 3.88 -20.87 0.62
C ALA A 130 4.75 -21.52 -0.46
N ASP A 131 4.62 -22.83 -0.66
CA ASP A 131 5.28 -23.61 -1.72
C ASP A 131 4.84 -23.21 -3.15
N ARG A 132 3.70 -22.56 -3.26
CA ARG A 132 3.11 -22.07 -4.52
C ARG A 132 3.38 -20.59 -4.78
N LEU A 133 4.09 -19.91 -3.90
CA LEU A 133 4.40 -18.49 -3.96
C LEU A 133 5.91 -18.24 -4.08
N PRO A 134 6.54 -18.67 -5.21
CA PRO A 134 8.00 -18.63 -5.35
C PRO A 134 8.58 -17.20 -5.34
N HIS A 135 7.76 -16.19 -5.68
CA HIS A 135 8.18 -14.81 -5.73
C HIS A 135 8.05 -14.09 -4.37
N LEU A 136 7.25 -14.63 -3.43
CA LEU A 136 6.95 -13.97 -2.15
C LEU A 136 8.17 -13.99 -1.22
N ARG A 137 8.72 -12.80 -0.96
CA ARG A 137 9.90 -12.61 -0.11
C ARG A 137 9.56 -12.22 1.32
N HIS A 138 8.53 -11.37 1.50
CA HIS A 138 8.15 -10.83 2.80
C HIS A 138 6.64 -10.77 2.97
N MET A 139 6.17 -11.06 4.18
CA MET A 139 4.82 -10.84 4.65
C MET A 139 4.83 -9.80 5.76
N LEU A 140 3.91 -8.84 5.72
CA LEU A 140 3.78 -7.80 6.74
C LEU A 140 2.38 -7.85 7.33
N TYR A 141 2.26 -7.96 8.65
CA TYR A 141 0.97 -8.06 9.34
C TYR A 141 0.64 -6.79 10.14
N ASP A 142 -0.65 -6.41 10.17
CA ASP A 142 -1.15 -5.26 10.93
C ASP A 142 -1.48 -5.64 12.38
N GLU A 143 -2.22 -6.72 12.60
CA GLU A 143 -2.65 -7.17 13.92
C GLU A 143 -1.70 -8.27 14.44
N PRO A 144 -0.97 -8.03 15.56
CA PRO A 144 0.03 -8.98 16.07
C PRO A 144 -0.57 -10.15 16.89
N ARG A 145 -1.86 -10.11 17.22
CA ARG A 145 -2.49 -11.16 18.04
C ARG A 145 -2.39 -12.51 17.36
N GLY A 146 -1.98 -13.52 18.13
CA GLY A 146 -1.82 -14.90 17.65
C GLY A 146 -0.52 -15.18 16.92
N LEU A 147 0.31 -14.19 16.58
CA LEU A 147 1.53 -14.35 15.78
C LEU A 147 2.83 -14.46 16.58
N ARG A 148 2.75 -14.50 17.92
CA ARG A 148 3.91 -14.47 18.80
C ARG A 148 4.92 -15.59 18.53
N ASP A 149 4.43 -16.80 18.29
CA ASP A 149 5.23 -18.02 18.20
C ASP A 149 5.51 -18.45 16.74
N TYR A 150 5.29 -17.55 15.78
CA TYR A 150 5.57 -17.79 14.36
C TYR A 150 7.05 -17.55 14.04
N ASP A 151 7.52 -18.17 12.94
CA ASP A 151 8.84 -17.83 12.39
C ASP A 151 8.79 -16.44 11.74
N HIS A 152 9.54 -15.51 12.30
CA HIS A 152 9.60 -14.12 11.87
C HIS A 152 10.70 -13.85 10.81
N GLY A 153 11.29 -14.86 10.20
CA GLY A 153 12.33 -14.66 9.19
C GLY A 153 11.87 -13.88 7.97
N LYS A 154 10.61 -14.13 7.52
CA LYS A 154 9.97 -13.39 6.41
C LYS A 154 8.71 -12.65 6.85
N LEU A 155 8.35 -12.70 8.11
CA LEU A 155 7.12 -12.15 8.67
C LEU A 155 7.44 -10.94 9.56
N HIS A 156 6.93 -9.76 9.21
CA HIS A 156 7.24 -8.49 9.85
C HIS A 156 6.00 -7.81 10.39
N ALA A 157 6.08 -7.20 11.57
CA ALA A 157 5.04 -6.30 12.04
C ALA A 157 5.09 -4.98 11.25
N ILE A 158 3.97 -4.54 10.71
CA ILE A 158 3.87 -3.24 10.00
C ILE A 158 4.40 -2.10 10.87
N GLU A 159 4.05 -2.10 12.16
CA GLU A 159 4.49 -1.06 13.09
C GLU A 159 6.02 -0.99 13.20
N ALA A 160 6.72 -2.12 13.24
CA ALA A 160 8.18 -2.17 13.28
C ALA A 160 8.78 -1.63 11.97
N VAL A 161 8.23 -2.02 10.83
CA VAL A 161 8.68 -1.56 9.50
C VAL A 161 8.51 -0.04 9.37
N ILE A 162 7.40 0.51 9.82
CA ILE A 162 7.17 1.97 9.85
C ILE A 162 8.16 2.65 10.79
N ALA A 163 8.39 2.10 11.99
CA ALA A 163 9.32 2.68 12.97
C ALA A 163 10.76 2.71 12.45
N ASP A 164 11.21 1.65 11.80
CA ASP A 164 12.55 1.58 11.19
C ASP A 164 12.69 2.58 10.03
N GLY A 165 11.68 2.70 9.19
CA GLY A 165 11.63 3.70 8.13
C GLY A 165 11.66 5.13 8.69
N ALA A 166 10.87 5.43 9.71
CA ALA A 166 10.85 6.73 10.38
C ALA A 166 12.21 7.07 11.01
N LYS A 167 12.90 6.08 11.57
CA LYS A 167 14.26 6.25 12.11
C LYS A 167 15.25 6.60 11.01
N ALA A 168 15.19 5.92 9.87
CA ALA A 168 16.08 6.19 8.72
C ALA A 168 15.84 7.58 8.11
N LEU A 169 14.60 8.05 8.08
CA LEU A 169 14.23 9.38 7.55
C LEU A 169 14.69 10.56 8.41
N LYS A 170 15.30 10.32 9.59
CA LYS A 170 15.99 11.37 10.34
C LYS A 170 17.25 11.88 9.65
N ASP A 171 17.80 11.10 8.72
CA ASP A 171 18.89 11.53 7.85
C ASP A 171 18.31 12.32 6.66
N PRO A 172 18.64 13.63 6.51
CA PRO A 172 18.14 14.44 5.41
C PRO A 172 18.52 13.93 4.02
N GLN A 173 19.62 13.19 3.87
CA GLN A 173 20.02 12.61 2.59
C GLN A 173 19.12 11.44 2.21
N VAL A 174 18.74 10.62 3.18
CA VAL A 174 17.81 9.51 3.01
C VAL A 174 16.41 10.05 2.68
N GLU A 175 15.97 11.08 3.38
CA GLU A 175 14.68 11.73 3.11
C GLU A 175 14.64 12.30 1.68
N ALA A 176 15.68 13.04 1.28
CA ALA A 176 15.77 13.61 -0.06
C ALA A 176 15.84 12.54 -1.16
N ALA A 177 16.48 11.39 -0.90
CA ALA A 177 16.51 10.26 -1.84
C ALA A 177 15.12 9.65 -2.02
N LEU A 178 14.39 9.41 -0.93
CA LEU A 178 13.03 8.88 -0.97
C LEU A 178 12.05 9.84 -1.66
N ALA A 179 12.21 11.16 -1.47
CA ALA A 179 11.42 12.17 -2.16
C ALA A 179 11.66 12.14 -3.68
N ARG A 180 12.93 12.04 -4.11
CA ARG A 180 13.28 11.92 -5.54
C ARG A 180 12.70 10.66 -6.17
N GLU A 181 12.65 9.54 -5.46
CA GLU A 181 12.03 8.31 -5.94
C GLU A 181 10.54 8.50 -6.22
N MET A 182 9.82 9.14 -5.33
CA MET A 182 8.39 9.46 -5.50
C MET A 182 8.14 10.40 -6.69
N GLU A 183 9.00 11.41 -6.87
CA GLU A 183 8.88 12.37 -7.99
C GLU A 183 9.01 11.72 -9.38
N GLN A 184 9.68 10.58 -9.50
CA GLN A 184 9.78 9.83 -10.75
C GLN A 184 8.44 9.23 -11.20
N GLY A 185 7.50 9.00 -10.28
CA GLY A 185 6.18 8.47 -10.59
C GLY A 185 5.37 9.41 -11.48
N GLN A 186 4.65 8.85 -12.43
CA GLN A 186 3.79 9.57 -13.38
C GLN A 186 2.36 9.05 -13.32
N GLY A 187 1.40 9.88 -13.65
CA GLY A 187 -0.01 9.52 -13.69
C GLY A 187 -0.33 8.38 -14.66
N SER A 188 0.49 8.21 -15.71
CA SER A 188 0.39 7.11 -16.67
C SER A 188 0.94 5.78 -16.14
N ASP A 189 1.71 5.79 -15.04
CA ASP A 189 2.25 4.57 -14.46
C ASP A 189 1.12 3.69 -13.92
N LEU A 190 1.35 2.38 -13.92
CA LEU A 190 0.42 1.41 -13.37
C LEU A 190 0.27 1.65 -11.86
N GLY A 191 -0.93 2.08 -11.46
CA GLY A 191 -1.23 2.46 -10.09
C GLY A 191 -1.75 1.30 -9.24
N ILE A 192 -2.49 0.34 -9.85
CA ILE A 192 -3.12 -0.77 -9.13
C ILE A 192 -3.50 -1.89 -10.11
N ILE A 193 -3.50 -3.14 -9.64
CA ILE A 193 -4.07 -4.28 -10.36
C ILE A 193 -5.26 -4.82 -9.55
N LEU A 194 -6.46 -4.83 -10.15
CA LEU A 194 -7.68 -5.34 -9.52
C LEU A 194 -8.08 -6.67 -10.16
N TYR A 195 -8.14 -7.72 -9.36
CA TYR A 195 -8.62 -9.02 -9.85
C TYR A 195 -10.14 -9.10 -9.79
N THR A 196 -10.74 -9.48 -10.92
CA THR A 196 -12.20 -9.66 -11.05
C THR A 196 -12.51 -11.11 -11.42
N SER A 197 -13.63 -11.63 -10.92
CA SER A 197 -14.17 -12.92 -11.36
C SER A 197 -14.60 -12.79 -12.82
N GLY A 198 -13.75 -13.26 -13.74
CA GLY A 198 -14.09 -13.29 -15.15
C GLY A 198 -15.20 -14.31 -15.45
N THR A 199 -15.99 -14.07 -16.51
CA THR A 199 -17.03 -14.99 -17.00
C THR A 199 -16.47 -16.35 -17.47
N THR A 200 -15.15 -16.51 -17.53
CA THR A 200 -14.43 -17.68 -18.07
C THR A 200 -13.72 -18.53 -17.00
N GLY A 201 -14.03 -18.36 -15.71
CA GLY A 201 -13.63 -19.24 -14.63
C GLY A 201 -12.39 -18.83 -13.81
N ARG A 202 -11.36 -18.19 -14.37
CA ARG A 202 -10.21 -17.71 -13.59
C ARG A 202 -10.23 -16.18 -13.45
N PRO A 203 -9.89 -15.63 -12.28
CA PRO A 203 -9.80 -14.17 -12.09
C PRO A 203 -8.82 -13.52 -13.07
N LYS A 204 -9.17 -12.33 -13.57
CA LYS A 204 -8.34 -11.53 -14.47
C LYS A 204 -7.88 -10.27 -13.77
N GLY A 205 -6.59 -9.93 -13.90
CA GLY A 205 -6.03 -8.70 -13.36
C GLY A 205 -6.29 -7.51 -14.28
N VAL A 206 -7.17 -6.60 -13.86
CA VAL A 206 -7.41 -5.33 -14.54
C VAL A 206 -6.33 -4.34 -14.11
N MET A 207 -5.52 -3.89 -15.07
CA MET A 207 -4.43 -2.95 -14.86
C MET A 207 -4.93 -1.51 -15.01
N LEU A 208 -4.85 -0.71 -13.95
CA LEU A 208 -5.29 0.67 -13.92
C LEU A 208 -4.11 1.60 -13.61
N SER A 209 -3.92 2.62 -14.45
CA SER A 209 -2.97 3.69 -14.15
C SER A 209 -3.49 4.59 -13.02
N HIS A 210 -2.61 5.41 -12.44
CA HIS A 210 -3.04 6.45 -11.50
C HIS A 210 -4.12 7.33 -12.14
N TYR A 211 -3.96 7.74 -13.40
CA TYR A 211 -4.96 8.55 -14.12
C TYR A 211 -6.32 7.87 -14.19
N ASN A 212 -6.39 6.58 -14.49
CA ASN A 212 -7.68 5.88 -14.58
C ASN A 212 -8.46 6.00 -13.27
N VAL A 213 -7.79 5.80 -12.15
CA VAL A 213 -8.44 5.84 -10.82
C VAL A 213 -8.77 7.27 -10.40
N LEU A 214 -7.87 8.23 -10.66
CA LEU A 214 -8.07 9.64 -10.28
C LEU A 214 -9.21 10.28 -11.07
N ILE A 215 -9.27 10.06 -12.38
CA ILE A 215 -10.36 10.56 -13.21
C ILE A 215 -11.70 9.95 -12.79
N ALA A 216 -11.74 8.64 -12.48
CA ALA A 216 -12.96 8.00 -11.98
C ALA A 216 -13.40 8.60 -10.64
N ALA A 217 -12.46 8.91 -9.74
CA ALA A 217 -12.75 9.56 -8.47
C ALA A 217 -13.27 11.02 -8.65
N GLU A 218 -12.67 11.80 -9.55
CA GLU A 218 -13.14 13.16 -9.87
C GLU A 218 -14.55 13.17 -10.43
N ILE A 219 -14.85 12.26 -11.37
CA ILE A 219 -16.19 12.10 -11.94
C ILE A 219 -17.18 11.72 -10.82
N GLY A 220 -16.84 10.75 -9.97
CA GLY A 220 -17.69 10.34 -8.84
C GLY A 220 -18.01 11.49 -7.89
N CYS A 221 -17.00 12.26 -7.49
CA CYS A 221 -17.19 13.43 -6.64
C CYS A 221 -18.04 14.55 -7.30
N GLY A 222 -18.05 14.64 -8.62
CA GLY A 222 -18.87 15.60 -9.37
C GLY A 222 -20.36 15.25 -9.42
N PHE A 223 -20.74 13.98 -9.18
CA PHE A 223 -22.13 13.55 -9.11
C PHE A 223 -22.78 13.76 -7.74
N ASP A 224 -21.96 13.82 -6.66
CA ASP A 224 -22.42 13.92 -5.27
C ASP A 224 -22.38 15.36 -4.72
N GLY A 225 -22.03 16.35 -5.56
CA GLY A 225 -21.84 17.77 -5.20
C GLY A 225 -23.03 18.67 -5.41
#